data_9d7473bf0cf077de9a75cd27252b7319
#
_entry.id   9d7473bf0cf077de9a75cd27252b7319
#
_cell.length_a   1.000
_cell.length_b   1.000
_cell.length_c   1.000
_cell.angle_alpha   90.00
_cell.angle_beta   90.00
_cell.angle_gamma   90.00
#
_symmetry.space_group_name_H-M   'P 1'
#
loop_
_entity.id
_entity.type
_entity.pdbx_description
1 polymer ?
#
loop_
_entity_poly.entity_id
_entity_poly.type
_entity_poly.pdbx_seq_one_letter_code
_entity_poly.pdbx_strand_id
1 'polypeptide(L)'
;MRETKVQREQLADVGDYLKAFACTAVMGQTVLSLGLTTAAGQAQRVPIAWLYAAIKFTAPAFICGILFSTMRTTIPRPSLTQYYRQQWHALGVPTLWWTLAYLLILPSVQQHQPARTVEQFLWQMVNGNAAPHLWYNTMMLQIILLMPVWWVLRQWATTIGRRKFLLESTTITYALGMWAYTYWIYDTARYGRWYLTDRIFLGFVPYAVLGIVLYLVWPRVRQWRWLAVPCLVFGGVAVGWQVHQLLQVQPLSLVRSSYYLPANVLYALSAIGLIVSLAIWQLRRQSRWLPVIHWLATYAYRAYLANVFWLTLIWSAFGRQLASRHVGWGLLLCYVLTWVWSFTATYLLHLTWQKLKTIILNWRNRKCHERNQSS
;
A
#
# COMPACT_ATOMS: atom_id res chain seq x y z
N MET A 1 -18.56 20.98 23.29
CA MET A 1 -18.93 19.66 22.66
C MET A 1 -18.54 19.56 21.16
N ARG A 2 -18.46 20.68 20.39
CA ARG A 2 -17.97 20.69 18.99
C ARG A 2 -16.45 20.53 18.87
N GLU A 3 -15.66 21.13 19.75
CA GLU A 3 -14.19 21.02 19.75
C GLU A 3 -13.69 19.58 19.98
N THR A 4 -14.36 18.81 20.84
CA THR A 4 -13.98 17.41 21.12
C THR A 4 -14.22 16.48 19.93
N LYS A 5 -15.16 16.81 19.01
CA LYS A 5 -15.43 15.99 17.82
C LYS A 5 -14.38 16.26 16.73
N VAL A 6 -14.01 17.50 16.52
CA VAL A 6 -12.95 17.90 15.57
C VAL A 6 -11.58 17.37 16.01
N GLN A 7 -11.25 17.44 17.32
CA GLN A 7 -10.02 16.84 17.84
C GLN A 7 -9.99 15.31 17.73
N ARG A 8 -11.13 14.62 17.87
CA ARG A 8 -11.19 13.15 17.68
C ARG A 8 -11.03 12.72 16.23
N GLU A 9 -11.39 13.57 15.27
CA GLU A 9 -11.19 13.30 13.83
C GLU A 9 -9.73 13.47 13.38
N GLN A 10 -8.89 14.15 14.16
CA GLN A 10 -7.47 14.40 13.88
C GLN A 10 -6.51 13.37 14.51
N LEU A 11 -7.01 12.39 15.24
CA LEU A 11 -6.18 11.36 15.85
C LEU A 11 -6.11 10.12 14.95
N ALA A 12 -4.89 9.60 14.78
CA ALA A 12 -4.66 8.37 14.02
C ALA A 12 -5.50 7.21 14.57
N ASP A 13 -5.99 6.37 13.64
CA ASP A 13 -6.57 5.07 13.96
C ASP A 13 -5.62 3.92 13.55
N VAL A 14 -6.04 2.68 13.80
CA VAL A 14 -5.26 1.49 13.42
C VAL A 14 -5.05 1.40 11.91
N GLY A 15 -6.04 1.80 11.12
CA GLY A 15 -5.91 1.83 9.66
C GLY A 15 -4.86 2.85 9.21
N ASP A 16 -4.72 3.96 9.93
CA ASP A 16 -3.68 4.96 9.65
C ASP A 16 -2.28 4.38 9.91
N TYR A 17 -2.09 3.65 11.01
CA TYR A 17 -0.84 2.94 11.27
C TYR A 17 -0.51 1.97 10.13
N LEU A 18 -1.46 1.12 9.74
CA LEU A 18 -1.26 0.14 8.67
C LEU A 18 -0.89 0.82 7.34
N LYS A 19 -1.57 1.90 6.96
CA LYS A 19 -1.29 2.66 5.73
C LYS A 19 0.07 3.36 5.76
N ALA A 20 0.39 4.03 6.88
CA ALA A 20 1.66 4.75 7.02
C ALA A 20 2.86 3.80 6.99
N PHE A 21 2.82 2.71 7.75
CA PHE A 21 3.89 1.70 7.77
C PHE A 21 4.03 1.00 6.42
N ALA A 22 2.92 0.64 5.78
CA ALA A 22 2.96 0.00 4.46
C ALA A 22 3.56 0.93 3.38
N CYS A 23 3.19 2.22 3.36
CA CYS A 23 3.76 3.20 2.44
C CYS A 23 5.27 3.39 2.66
N THR A 24 5.70 3.51 3.91
CA THR A 24 7.12 3.64 4.27
C THR A 24 7.90 2.39 3.85
N ALA A 25 7.37 1.20 4.11
CA ALA A 25 8.01 -0.07 3.77
C ALA A 25 8.13 -0.31 2.26
N VAL A 26 7.12 0.05 1.44
CA VAL A 26 7.18 -0.16 -0.01
C VAL A 26 8.28 0.67 -0.67
N MET A 27 8.58 1.86 -0.16
CA MET A 27 9.71 2.66 -0.64
C MET A 27 11.04 1.94 -0.40
N GLY A 28 11.19 1.26 0.73
CA GLY A 28 12.33 0.40 1.01
C GLY A 28 12.45 -0.77 0.03
N GLN A 29 11.33 -1.43 -0.30
CA GLN A 29 11.34 -2.53 -1.27
C GLN A 29 11.86 -2.09 -2.64
N THR A 30 11.44 -0.92 -3.13
CA THR A 30 11.89 -0.40 -4.42
C THR A 30 13.38 -0.03 -4.41
N VAL A 31 13.88 0.54 -3.32
CA VAL A 31 15.31 0.86 -3.15
C VAL A 31 16.16 -0.41 -3.12
N LEU A 32 15.77 -1.42 -2.34
CA LEU A 32 16.47 -2.70 -2.27
C LEU A 32 16.49 -3.43 -3.62
N SER A 33 15.40 -3.34 -4.39
CA SER A 33 15.33 -3.91 -5.74
C SER A 33 16.33 -3.25 -6.69
N LEU A 34 16.48 -1.91 -6.64
CA LEU A 34 17.49 -1.20 -7.43
C LEU A 34 18.92 -1.53 -6.94
N GLY A 35 19.14 -1.68 -5.64
CA GLY A 35 20.42 -2.10 -5.08
C GLY A 35 20.93 -3.40 -5.69
N LEU A 36 20.06 -4.38 -5.88
CA LEU A 36 20.39 -5.67 -6.49
C LEU A 36 20.73 -5.60 -7.99
N THR A 37 20.50 -4.49 -8.65
CA THR A 37 20.98 -4.28 -10.04
C THR A 37 22.48 -3.99 -10.12
N THR A 38 23.15 -3.76 -8.99
CA THR A 38 24.59 -3.54 -8.91
C THR A 38 25.31 -4.82 -8.46
N ALA A 39 26.55 -5.04 -8.92
CA ALA A 39 27.38 -6.16 -8.49
C ALA A 39 27.65 -6.12 -6.99
N ALA A 40 27.90 -4.93 -6.41
CA ALA A 40 28.10 -4.73 -4.98
C ALA A 40 26.83 -5.11 -4.18
N GLY A 41 25.63 -4.79 -4.69
CA GLY A 41 24.36 -5.20 -4.08
C GLY A 41 24.16 -6.71 -4.13
N GLN A 42 24.52 -7.38 -5.21
CA GLN A 42 24.48 -8.86 -5.29
C GLN A 42 25.48 -9.51 -4.33
N ALA A 43 26.65 -8.89 -4.12
CA ALA A 43 27.59 -9.35 -3.08
C ALA A 43 26.99 -9.25 -1.66
N GLN A 44 26.13 -8.26 -1.41
CA GLN A 44 25.41 -8.05 -0.14
C GLN A 44 23.98 -8.65 -0.15
N ARG A 45 23.76 -9.71 -0.92
CA ARG A 45 22.41 -10.31 -1.11
C ARG A 45 21.77 -10.81 0.19
N VAL A 46 22.57 -11.30 1.16
CA VAL A 46 22.04 -11.85 2.41
C VAL A 46 21.36 -10.76 3.25
N PRO A 47 22.05 -9.66 3.67
CA PRO A 47 21.39 -8.59 4.41
C PRO A 47 20.24 -7.94 3.59
N ILE A 48 20.36 -7.83 2.27
CA ILE A 48 19.27 -7.31 1.44
C ILE A 48 18.04 -8.25 1.50
N ALA A 49 18.22 -9.56 1.44
CA ALA A 49 17.14 -10.54 1.57
C ALA A 49 16.42 -10.43 2.93
N TRP A 50 17.18 -10.29 4.03
CA TRP A 50 16.63 -10.09 5.38
C TRP A 50 15.81 -8.79 5.48
N LEU A 51 16.36 -7.67 5.02
CA LEU A 51 15.66 -6.39 5.03
C LEU A 51 14.40 -6.43 4.15
N TYR A 52 14.50 -7.04 2.97
CA TYR A 52 13.35 -7.15 2.07
C TYR A 52 12.24 -8.03 2.66
N ALA A 53 12.58 -9.19 3.21
CA ALA A 53 11.61 -10.05 3.88
C ALA A 53 10.93 -9.34 5.05
N ALA A 54 11.71 -8.57 5.86
CA ALA A 54 11.20 -7.81 6.99
C ALA A 54 10.24 -6.66 6.61
N ILE A 55 10.26 -6.19 5.37
CA ILE A 55 9.35 -5.14 4.89
C ILE A 55 8.33 -5.64 3.86
N LYS A 56 8.19 -6.96 3.65
CA LYS A 56 7.31 -7.56 2.63
C LYS A 56 5.82 -7.66 3.04
N PHE A 57 5.36 -6.91 4.02
CA PHE A 57 3.97 -6.89 4.48
C PHE A 57 3.11 -5.81 3.82
N THR A 58 3.66 -5.03 2.89
CA THR A 58 3.11 -3.73 2.44
C THR A 58 1.70 -3.79 1.87
N ALA A 59 1.47 -4.57 0.80
CA ALA A 59 0.16 -4.67 0.16
C ALA A 59 -0.92 -5.25 1.09
N PRO A 60 -0.68 -6.36 1.82
CA PRO A 60 -1.59 -6.88 2.83
C PRO A 60 -2.00 -5.87 3.91
N ALA A 61 -1.02 -5.19 4.51
CA ALA A 61 -1.28 -4.21 5.56
C ALA A 61 -2.06 -3.00 5.04
N PHE A 62 -1.73 -2.54 3.84
CA PHE A 62 -2.43 -1.39 3.24
C PHE A 62 -3.91 -1.73 2.98
N ILE A 63 -4.21 -2.90 2.39
CA ILE A 63 -5.58 -3.35 2.15
C ILE A 63 -6.35 -3.52 3.47
N CYS A 64 -5.77 -4.17 4.47
CA CYS A 64 -6.36 -4.30 5.79
C CYS A 64 -6.67 -2.92 6.40
N GLY A 65 -5.74 -1.96 6.29
CA GLY A 65 -5.89 -0.59 6.78
C GLY A 65 -6.98 0.20 6.06
N ILE A 66 -7.08 0.07 4.72
CA ILE A 66 -8.15 0.70 3.93
C ILE A 66 -9.52 0.19 4.40
N LEU A 67 -9.69 -1.14 4.49
CA LEU A 67 -10.98 -1.73 4.87
C LEU A 67 -11.34 -1.34 6.31
N PHE A 68 -10.40 -1.42 7.25
CA PHE A 68 -10.63 -0.98 8.63
C PHE A 68 -11.12 0.47 8.70
N SER A 69 -10.38 1.41 8.10
CA SER A 69 -10.73 2.84 8.12
C SER A 69 -12.06 3.11 7.39
N THR A 70 -12.30 2.49 6.23
CA THR A 70 -13.53 2.68 5.48
C THR A 70 -14.74 2.14 6.24
N MET A 71 -14.63 0.96 6.88
CA MET A 71 -15.71 0.42 7.70
C MET A 71 -16.07 1.33 8.86
N ARG A 72 -15.11 2.06 9.42
CA ARG A 72 -15.32 3.03 10.51
C ARG A 72 -15.98 4.32 10.02
N THR A 73 -15.57 4.84 8.88
CA THR A 73 -15.99 6.18 8.42
C THR A 73 -17.28 6.19 7.60
N THR A 74 -17.72 5.04 7.07
CA THR A 74 -18.94 4.93 6.23
C THR A 74 -20.18 4.56 7.05
N ILE A 75 -20.43 5.24 8.15
CA ILE A 75 -21.66 5.12 8.95
C ILE A 75 -22.21 6.53 9.20
N PRO A 76 -23.41 6.89 8.69
CA PRO A 76 -24.31 6.10 7.83
C PRO A 76 -23.71 5.80 6.46
N ARG A 77 -24.21 4.75 5.78
CA ARG A 77 -23.73 4.34 4.46
C ARG A 77 -23.97 5.44 3.40
N PRO A 78 -22.95 5.93 2.71
CA PRO A 78 -23.14 6.92 1.65
C PRO A 78 -23.86 6.31 0.44
N SER A 79 -24.45 7.14 -0.43
CA SER A 79 -24.91 6.66 -1.72
C SER A 79 -23.73 6.16 -2.56
N LEU A 80 -23.97 5.16 -3.42
CA LEU A 80 -22.91 4.59 -4.27
C LEU A 80 -22.28 5.64 -5.18
N THR A 81 -23.10 6.49 -5.77
CA THR A 81 -22.64 7.59 -6.63
C THR A 81 -21.74 8.55 -5.89
N GLN A 82 -22.13 8.94 -4.67
CA GLN A 82 -21.31 9.83 -3.83
C GLN A 82 -20.00 9.15 -3.45
N TYR A 83 -20.04 7.88 -3.06
CA TYR A 83 -18.84 7.10 -2.72
C TYR A 83 -17.87 7.03 -3.90
N TYR A 84 -18.33 6.54 -5.08
CA TYR A 84 -17.44 6.38 -6.23
C TYR A 84 -16.92 7.71 -6.76
N ARG A 85 -17.71 8.77 -6.73
CA ARG A 85 -17.23 10.11 -7.07
C ARG A 85 -16.11 10.58 -6.16
N GLN A 86 -16.23 10.34 -4.85
CA GLN A 86 -15.17 10.66 -3.88
C GLN A 86 -13.90 9.83 -4.13
N GLN A 87 -14.06 8.51 -4.35
CA GLN A 87 -12.92 7.62 -4.63
C GLN A 87 -12.23 7.96 -5.96
N TRP A 88 -12.99 8.33 -6.98
CA TRP A 88 -12.43 8.78 -8.24
C TRP A 88 -11.49 9.99 -8.07
N HIS A 89 -11.92 11.00 -7.35
CA HIS A 89 -11.08 12.16 -7.08
C HIS A 89 -9.91 11.89 -6.12
N ALA A 90 -10.11 11.00 -5.16
CA ALA A 90 -9.08 10.69 -4.17
C ALA A 90 -8.00 9.74 -4.68
N LEU A 91 -8.38 8.75 -5.50
CA LEU A 91 -7.52 7.65 -5.96
C LEU A 91 -7.39 7.60 -7.49
N GLY A 92 -8.51 7.63 -8.23
CA GLY A 92 -8.52 7.46 -9.68
C GLY A 92 -7.73 8.56 -10.41
N VAL A 93 -8.05 9.82 -10.14
CA VAL A 93 -7.37 10.96 -10.78
C VAL A 93 -5.87 10.98 -10.49
N PRO A 94 -5.37 10.86 -9.22
CA PRO A 94 -3.94 10.75 -8.96
C PRO A 94 -3.28 9.57 -9.66
N THR A 95 -3.94 8.40 -9.70
CA THR A 95 -3.44 7.23 -10.44
C THR A 95 -3.21 7.54 -11.89
N LEU A 96 -4.21 8.10 -12.58
CA LEU A 96 -4.11 8.43 -14.00
C LEU A 96 -2.95 9.38 -14.28
N TRP A 97 -2.83 10.46 -13.50
CA TRP A 97 -1.74 11.43 -13.66
C TRP A 97 -0.37 10.82 -13.45
N TRP A 98 -0.18 10.02 -12.39
CA TRP A 98 1.10 9.37 -12.14
C TRP A 98 1.41 8.28 -13.18
N THR A 99 0.41 7.52 -13.63
CA THR A 99 0.60 6.54 -14.71
C THR A 99 1.03 7.23 -16.00
N LEU A 100 0.39 8.34 -16.37
CA LEU A 100 0.80 9.15 -17.51
C LEU A 100 2.22 9.70 -17.35
N ALA A 101 2.57 10.21 -16.17
CA ALA A 101 3.92 10.70 -15.89
C ALA A 101 4.99 9.62 -16.09
N TYR A 102 4.72 8.39 -15.61
CA TYR A 102 5.64 7.27 -15.82
C TYR A 102 5.75 6.86 -17.29
N LEU A 103 4.64 6.83 -18.01
CA LEU A 103 4.62 6.44 -19.42
C LEU A 103 5.33 7.47 -20.31
N LEU A 104 5.18 8.76 -20.03
CA LEU A 104 5.65 9.85 -20.88
C LEU A 104 7.03 10.42 -20.46
N ILE A 105 7.29 10.52 -19.13
CA ILE A 105 8.50 11.17 -18.60
C ILE A 105 9.59 10.16 -18.26
N LEU A 106 9.19 8.97 -17.75
CA LEU A 106 10.13 7.94 -17.30
C LEU A 106 9.87 6.57 -17.98
N PRO A 107 9.94 6.48 -19.31
CA PRO A 107 9.70 5.21 -20.01
C PRO A 107 10.68 4.09 -19.61
N SER A 108 11.84 4.44 -19.06
CA SER A 108 12.86 3.49 -18.59
C SER A 108 12.45 2.67 -17.37
N VAL A 109 11.42 3.09 -16.61
CA VAL A 109 10.94 2.34 -15.45
C VAL A 109 9.79 1.40 -15.78
N GLN A 110 9.28 1.40 -17.01
CA GLN A 110 8.22 0.53 -17.47
C GLN A 110 8.63 -0.94 -17.32
N GLN A 111 7.69 -1.75 -16.84
CA GLN A 111 7.89 -3.19 -16.73
C GLN A 111 7.60 -3.87 -18.07
N HIS A 112 8.30 -4.96 -18.35
CA HIS A 112 8.23 -5.69 -19.60
C HIS A 112 8.69 -4.81 -20.79
N GLN A 113 7.94 -4.78 -21.89
CA GLN A 113 8.31 -3.98 -23.06
C GLN A 113 7.70 -2.57 -23.00
N PRO A 114 8.44 -1.52 -23.34
CA PRO A 114 7.90 -0.18 -23.50
C PRO A 114 6.74 -0.15 -24.49
N ALA A 115 5.73 0.69 -24.22
CA ALA A 115 4.60 0.86 -25.13
C ALA A 115 5.09 1.48 -26.48
N ARG A 116 4.88 0.77 -27.58
CA ARG A 116 5.23 1.22 -28.95
C ARG A 116 4.00 1.56 -29.79
N THR A 117 2.84 1.05 -29.40
CA THR A 117 1.55 1.29 -30.08
C THR A 117 0.56 1.93 -29.11
N VAL A 118 -0.48 2.59 -29.67
CA VAL A 118 -1.55 3.18 -28.86
C VAL A 118 -2.26 2.11 -28.02
N GLU A 119 -2.48 0.93 -28.57
CA GLU A 119 -3.09 -0.19 -27.85
C GLU A 119 -2.24 -0.61 -26.64
N GLN A 120 -0.93 -0.77 -26.82
CA GLN A 120 -0.01 -1.09 -25.72
C GLN A 120 0.05 0.03 -24.68
N PHE A 121 -0.02 1.28 -25.10
CA PHE A 121 -0.09 2.43 -24.20
C PHE A 121 -1.36 2.40 -23.35
N LEU A 122 -2.52 2.22 -23.98
CA LEU A 122 -3.80 2.11 -23.26
C LEU A 122 -3.83 0.89 -22.34
N TRP A 123 -3.25 -0.24 -22.77
CA TRP A 123 -3.12 -1.41 -21.92
C TRP A 123 -2.24 -1.14 -20.69
N GLN A 124 -1.13 -0.43 -20.84
CA GLN A 124 -0.25 -0.07 -19.72
C GLN A 124 -0.88 0.95 -18.76
N MET A 125 -1.84 1.75 -19.21
CA MET A 125 -2.62 2.62 -18.33
C MET A 125 -3.43 1.84 -17.28
N VAL A 126 -3.80 0.59 -17.58
CA VAL A 126 -4.71 -0.21 -16.75
C VAL A 126 -4.00 -1.35 -16.04
N ASN A 127 -3.03 -1.99 -16.70
CA ASN A 127 -2.40 -3.21 -16.20
C ASN A 127 -1.35 -3.01 -15.10
N GLY A 128 -0.98 -1.76 -14.81
CA GLY A 128 0.01 -1.41 -13.77
C GLY A 128 1.48 -1.64 -14.19
N ASN A 129 1.78 -1.82 -15.49
CA ASN A 129 3.16 -1.97 -16.00
C ASN A 129 3.90 -0.65 -16.19
N ALA A 130 3.22 0.50 -16.07
CA ALA A 130 3.86 1.80 -16.26
C ALA A 130 5.00 2.07 -15.26
N ALA A 131 4.97 1.46 -14.08
CA ALA A 131 6.08 1.49 -13.13
C ALA A 131 6.03 0.27 -12.18
N PRO A 132 7.17 -0.15 -11.58
CA PRO A 132 7.28 -1.40 -10.81
C PRO A 132 6.33 -1.53 -9.61
N HIS A 133 5.87 -0.43 -9.04
CA HIS A 133 4.98 -0.42 -7.88
C HIS A 133 3.49 -0.35 -8.27
N LEU A 134 3.13 0.08 -9.49
CA LEU A 134 1.74 0.33 -9.89
C LEU A 134 0.86 -0.92 -10.01
N TRP A 135 1.44 -2.11 -10.03
CA TRP A 135 0.69 -3.37 -9.99
C TRP A 135 -0.27 -3.43 -8.79
N TYR A 136 0.20 -2.97 -7.64
CA TYR A 136 -0.60 -2.90 -6.42
C TYR A 136 -1.81 -1.97 -6.59
N ASN A 137 -1.62 -0.87 -7.31
CA ASN A 137 -2.67 0.11 -7.56
C ASN A 137 -3.83 -0.49 -8.36
N THR A 138 -3.52 -1.27 -9.41
CA THR A 138 -4.50 -2.01 -10.20
C THR A 138 -5.32 -2.97 -9.33
N MET A 139 -4.67 -3.70 -8.43
CA MET A 139 -5.32 -4.60 -7.48
C MET A 139 -6.16 -3.84 -6.45
N MET A 140 -5.61 -2.78 -5.86
CA MET A 140 -6.30 -1.97 -4.85
C MET A 140 -7.58 -1.34 -5.39
N LEU A 141 -7.56 -0.81 -6.61
CA LEU A 141 -8.75 -0.23 -7.22
C LEU A 141 -9.89 -1.24 -7.41
N GLN A 142 -9.57 -2.52 -7.69
CA GLN A 142 -10.56 -3.59 -7.74
C GLN A 142 -11.23 -3.77 -6.36
N ILE A 143 -10.47 -3.76 -5.27
CA ILE A 143 -11.02 -3.85 -3.91
C ILE A 143 -11.91 -2.65 -3.58
N ILE A 144 -11.55 -1.44 -4.03
CA ILE A 144 -12.35 -0.23 -3.86
C ILE A 144 -13.66 -0.31 -4.67
N LEU A 145 -13.63 -0.85 -5.90
CA LEU A 145 -14.83 -1.08 -6.70
C LEU A 145 -15.78 -2.08 -6.04
N LEU A 146 -15.25 -3.05 -5.32
CA LEU A 146 -16.04 -4.05 -4.59
C LEU A 146 -16.53 -3.55 -3.22
N MET A 147 -16.42 -2.25 -2.90
CA MET A 147 -16.83 -1.73 -1.59
C MET A 147 -18.27 -2.06 -1.19
N PRO A 148 -19.27 -2.06 -2.07
CA PRO A 148 -20.63 -2.50 -1.72
C PRO A 148 -20.68 -3.92 -1.16
N VAL A 149 -19.89 -4.84 -1.71
CA VAL A 149 -19.78 -6.23 -1.22
C VAL A 149 -19.20 -6.25 0.19
N TRP A 150 -18.14 -5.47 0.43
CA TRP A 150 -17.51 -5.38 1.75
C TRP A 150 -18.47 -4.79 2.80
N TRP A 151 -19.32 -3.84 2.44
CA TRP A 151 -20.36 -3.31 3.34
C TRP A 151 -21.41 -4.37 3.67
N VAL A 152 -21.84 -5.17 2.69
CA VAL A 152 -22.76 -6.29 2.93
C VAL A 152 -22.13 -7.31 3.87
N LEU A 153 -20.88 -7.70 3.62
CA LEU A 153 -20.15 -8.62 4.51
C LEU A 153 -20.02 -8.08 5.93
N ARG A 154 -19.74 -6.78 6.11
CA ARG A 154 -19.73 -6.14 7.44
C ARG A 154 -21.10 -6.26 8.15
N GLN A 155 -22.18 -5.96 7.42
CA GLN A 155 -23.54 -6.05 7.97
C GLN A 155 -23.93 -7.48 8.31
N TRP A 156 -23.49 -8.44 7.50
CA TRP A 156 -23.76 -9.85 7.73
C TRP A 156 -22.96 -10.42 8.92
N ALA A 157 -21.69 -10.05 9.06
CA ALA A 157 -20.74 -10.59 10.03
C ALA A 157 -20.92 -10.02 11.47
N THR A 158 -22.13 -9.65 11.88
CA THR A 158 -22.39 -9.02 13.19
C THR A 158 -22.28 -10.00 14.35
N THR A 159 -22.64 -11.26 14.15
CA THR A 159 -22.58 -12.31 15.18
C THR A 159 -21.23 -13.04 15.21
N ILE A 160 -20.87 -13.62 16.36
CA ILE A 160 -19.61 -14.38 16.50
C ILE A 160 -19.55 -15.55 15.53
N GLY A 161 -20.64 -16.31 15.38
CA GLY A 161 -20.69 -17.47 14.47
C GLY A 161 -20.47 -17.09 13.01
N ARG A 162 -21.11 -16.00 12.52
CA ARG A 162 -20.93 -15.52 11.16
C ARG A 162 -19.51 -15.01 10.90
N ARG A 163 -18.89 -14.33 11.89
CA ARG A 163 -17.48 -13.90 11.77
C ARG A 163 -16.52 -15.08 11.70
N LYS A 164 -16.75 -16.08 12.57
CA LYS A 164 -15.96 -17.31 12.55
C LYS A 164 -16.08 -18.01 11.20
N PHE A 165 -17.30 -18.21 10.72
CA PHE A 165 -17.55 -18.80 9.39
C PHE A 165 -16.87 -18.00 8.26
N LEU A 166 -16.96 -16.66 8.29
CA LEU A 166 -16.31 -15.80 7.29
C LEU A 166 -14.80 -15.98 7.29
N LEU A 167 -14.17 -16.01 8.46
CA LEU A 167 -12.72 -16.21 8.59
C LEU A 167 -12.32 -17.61 8.13
N GLU A 168 -13.02 -18.65 8.58
CA GLU A 168 -12.72 -20.03 8.24
C GLU A 168 -12.88 -20.29 6.73
N SER A 169 -14.03 -19.90 6.16
CA SER A 169 -14.28 -20.06 4.73
C SER A 169 -13.27 -19.29 3.87
N THR A 170 -12.95 -18.05 4.25
CA THR A 170 -11.93 -17.25 3.56
C THR A 170 -10.55 -17.91 3.66
N THR A 171 -10.18 -18.43 4.83
CA THR A 171 -8.88 -19.09 5.04
C THR A 171 -8.78 -20.36 4.22
N ILE A 172 -9.82 -21.21 4.22
CA ILE A 172 -9.84 -22.47 3.46
C ILE A 172 -9.77 -22.19 1.97
N THR A 173 -10.64 -21.30 1.46
CA THR A 173 -10.66 -20.95 0.03
C THR A 173 -9.33 -20.36 -0.42
N TYR A 174 -8.72 -19.52 0.41
CA TYR A 174 -7.42 -18.91 0.13
C TYR A 174 -6.29 -19.94 0.16
N ALA A 175 -6.27 -20.85 1.13
CA ALA A 175 -5.28 -21.94 1.19
C ALA A 175 -5.35 -22.84 -0.04
N LEU A 176 -6.56 -23.22 -0.49
CA LEU A 176 -6.77 -23.97 -1.72
C LEU A 176 -6.31 -23.18 -2.95
N GLY A 177 -6.63 -21.88 -3.01
CA GLY A 177 -6.18 -20.99 -4.09
C GLY A 177 -4.64 -20.84 -4.14
N MET A 178 -3.98 -20.71 -2.98
CA MET A 178 -2.51 -20.66 -2.90
C MET A 178 -1.87 -22.00 -3.33
N TRP A 179 -2.44 -23.10 -2.89
CA TRP A 179 -1.99 -24.43 -3.31
C TRP A 179 -2.08 -24.60 -4.83
N ALA A 180 -3.24 -24.25 -5.42
CA ALA A 180 -3.45 -24.28 -6.85
C ALA A 180 -2.50 -23.33 -7.62
N TYR A 181 -2.31 -22.11 -7.13
CA TYR A 181 -1.37 -21.13 -7.70
C TYR A 181 0.07 -21.66 -7.69
N THR A 182 0.52 -22.22 -6.57
CA THR A 182 1.87 -22.77 -6.46
C THR A 182 2.07 -23.92 -7.43
N TYR A 183 1.17 -24.89 -7.44
CA TYR A 183 1.27 -26.09 -8.27
C TYR A 183 1.16 -25.79 -9.77
N TRP A 184 0.24 -24.90 -10.20
CA TRP A 184 -0.02 -24.70 -11.63
C TRP A 184 0.73 -23.53 -12.24
N ILE A 185 1.18 -22.56 -11.44
CA ILE A 185 1.77 -21.32 -11.94
C ILE A 185 3.19 -21.14 -11.40
N TYR A 186 3.35 -21.03 -10.08
CA TYR A 186 4.61 -20.60 -9.47
C TYR A 186 5.77 -21.56 -9.74
N ASP A 187 5.57 -22.85 -9.55
CA ASP A 187 6.59 -23.90 -9.75
C ASP A 187 6.75 -24.33 -11.20
N THR A 188 6.12 -23.63 -12.14
CA THR A 188 6.14 -23.98 -13.56
C THR A 188 6.72 -22.85 -14.41
N ALA A 189 7.04 -23.15 -15.68
CA ALA A 189 7.43 -22.16 -16.68
C ALA A 189 6.32 -21.11 -16.99
N ARG A 190 5.12 -21.31 -16.45
CA ARG A 190 4.00 -20.39 -16.62
C ARG A 190 4.14 -19.12 -15.77
N TYR A 191 4.94 -19.12 -14.70
CA TYR A 191 5.09 -17.99 -13.79
C TYR A 191 5.37 -16.66 -14.53
N GLY A 192 6.29 -16.65 -15.49
CA GLY A 192 6.59 -15.44 -16.27
C GLY A 192 5.46 -14.99 -17.20
N ARG A 193 4.57 -15.91 -17.66
CA ARG A 193 3.45 -15.60 -18.53
C ARG A 193 2.21 -15.12 -17.75
N TRP A 194 2.01 -15.65 -16.56
CA TRP A 194 0.84 -15.39 -15.71
C TRP A 194 1.10 -14.35 -14.62
N TYR A 195 2.09 -13.48 -14.82
CA TYR A 195 2.46 -12.45 -13.86
C TYR A 195 1.30 -11.50 -13.47
N LEU A 196 0.29 -11.36 -14.33
CA LEU A 196 -0.91 -10.56 -14.05
C LEU A 196 -1.79 -11.14 -12.94
N THR A 197 -1.61 -12.41 -12.56
CA THR A 197 -2.35 -13.01 -11.43
C THR A 197 -2.08 -12.30 -10.12
N ASP A 198 -0.87 -11.77 -9.92
CA ASP A 198 -0.52 -10.98 -8.74
C ASP A 198 -1.31 -9.64 -8.64
N ARG A 199 -1.98 -9.24 -9.72
CA ARG A 199 -2.76 -7.99 -9.83
C ARG A 199 -4.26 -8.19 -9.66
N ILE A 200 -4.69 -9.42 -9.39
CA ILE A 200 -6.09 -9.75 -9.14
C ILE A 200 -6.35 -9.61 -7.64
N PHE A 201 -7.46 -8.94 -7.31
CA PHE A 201 -7.84 -8.69 -5.91
C PHE A 201 -8.05 -9.96 -5.08
N LEU A 202 -8.31 -11.11 -5.71
CA LEU A 202 -8.60 -12.39 -5.02
C LEU A 202 -7.50 -12.79 -4.04
N GLY A 203 -6.24 -12.57 -4.39
CA GLY A 203 -5.10 -12.85 -3.51
C GLY A 203 -5.05 -11.98 -2.26
N PHE A 204 -5.85 -10.90 -2.20
CA PHE A 204 -5.86 -9.95 -1.09
C PHE A 204 -7.20 -9.92 -0.34
N VAL A 205 -8.17 -10.75 -0.75
CA VAL A 205 -9.45 -10.93 -0.04
C VAL A 205 -9.27 -11.26 1.45
N PRO A 206 -8.36 -12.15 1.87
CA PRO A 206 -8.18 -12.43 3.30
C PRO A 206 -7.80 -11.20 4.12
N TYR A 207 -6.99 -10.30 3.57
CA TYR A 207 -6.59 -9.08 4.26
C TYR A 207 -7.70 -8.03 4.27
N ALA A 208 -8.56 -8.02 3.24
CA ALA A 208 -9.77 -7.21 3.22
C ALA A 208 -10.77 -7.70 4.29
N VAL A 209 -11.01 -9.00 4.35
CA VAL A 209 -11.84 -9.63 5.39
C VAL A 209 -11.26 -9.40 6.79
N LEU A 210 -9.94 -9.54 6.95
CA LEU A 210 -9.27 -9.24 8.22
C LEU A 210 -9.51 -7.80 8.66
N GLY A 211 -9.44 -6.82 7.75
CA GLY A 211 -9.72 -5.41 8.05
C GLY A 211 -11.16 -5.19 8.53
N ILE A 212 -12.14 -5.84 7.89
CA ILE A 212 -13.55 -5.80 8.31
C ILE A 212 -13.74 -6.43 9.70
N VAL A 213 -13.19 -7.63 9.89
CA VAL A 213 -13.33 -8.36 11.17
C VAL A 213 -12.61 -7.61 12.29
N LEU A 214 -11.42 -7.08 12.04
CA LEU A 214 -10.67 -6.27 13.00
C LEU A 214 -11.48 -5.05 13.44
N TYR A 215 -12.17 -4.37 12.53
CA TYR A 215 -13.09 -3.29 12.86
C TYR A 215 -14.24 -3.78 13.76
N LEU A 216 -14.89 -4.91 13.41
CA LEU A 216 -16.02 -5.44 14.18
C LEU A 216 -15.65 -5.93 15.59
N VAL A 217 -14.42 -6.42 15.78
CA VAL A 217 -13.93 -6.92 17.07
C VAL A 217 -13.01 -5.91 17.78
N TRP A 218 -12.84 -4.72 17.24
CA TRP A 218 -11.92 -3.70 17.75
C TRP A 218 -12.09 -3.42 19.26
N PRO A 219 -13.31 -3.30 19.83
CA PRO A 219 -13.47 -3.07 21.26
C PRO A 219 -12.84 -4.15 22.15
N ARG A 220 -12.72 -5.38 21.63
CA ARG A 220 -12.08 -6.51 22.31
C ARG A 220 -10.59 -6.56 22.05
N VAL A 221 -10.18 -6.45 20.79
CA VAL A 221 -8.75 -6.52 20.35
C VAL A 221 -7.93 -5.44 21.02
N ARG A 222 -8.46 -4.22 21.16
CA ARG A 222 -7.75 -3.14 21.85
C ARG A 222 -7.40 -3.45 23.31
N GLN A 223 -7.97 -4.50 23.90
CA GLN A 223 -7.66 -4.95 25.26
C GLN A 223 -6.52 -5.97 25.30
N TRP A 224 -6.15 -6.56 24.17
CA TRP A 224 -5.12 -7.59 24.09
C TRP A 224 -3.72 -6.98 24.26
N ARG A 225 -3.14 -7.21 25.44
CA ARG A 225 -1.80 -6.68 25.78
C ARG A 225 -0.68 -7.53 25.17
N TRP A 226 -0.93 -8.81 24.96
CA TRP A 226 0.06 -9.81 24.58
C TRP A 226 0.02 -10.17 23.10
N LEU A 227 -0.76 -9.46 22.28
CA LEU A 227 -0.86 -9.73 20.84
C LEU A 227 0.49 -9.68 20.12
N ALA A 228 1.40 -8.82 20.56
CA ALA A 228 2.73 -8.69 19.96
C ALA A 228 3.58 -9.96 20.09
N VAL A 229 3.45 -10.72 21.17
CA VAL A 229 4.32 -11.87 21.45
C VAL A 229 4.17 -12.99 20.40
N PRO A 230 2.97 -13.55 20.14
CA PRO A 230 2.83 -14.56 19.09
C PRO A 230 3.18 -14.00 17.71
N CYS A 231 2.85 -12.72 17.43
CA CYS A 231 3.20 -12.10 16.16
C CYS A 231 4.72 -11.96 15.95
N LEU A 232 5.50 -11.71 17.01
CA LEU A 232 6.97 -11.69 16.93
C LEU A 232 7.53 -13.08 16.63
N VAL A 233 7.03 -14.11 17.31
CA VAL A 233 7.50 -15.49 17.11
C VAL A 233 7.19 -15.98 15.70
N PHE A 234 5.90 -15.93 15.29
CA PHE A 234 5.50 -16.38 13.95
C PHE A 234 6.09 -15.51 12.84
N GLY A 235 6.21 -14.20 13.08
CA GLY A 235 6.84 -13.27 12.15
C GLY A 235 8.32 -13.57 11.95
N GLY A 236 9.06 -13.85 13.02
CA GLY A 236 10.48 -14.24 12.96
C GLY A 236 10.69 -15.54 12.18
N VAL A 237 9.89 -16.58 12.47
CA VAL A 237 9.93 -17.84 11.71
C VAL A 237 9.61 -17.60 10.23
N ALA A 238 8.59 -16.82 9.93
CA ALA A 238 8.18 -16.53 8.56
C ALA A 238 9.23 -15.74 7.78
N VAL A 239 9.89 -14.75 8.40
CA VAL A 239 11.01 -14.02 7.78
C VAL A 239 12.18 -14.96 7.48
N GLY A 240 12.58 -15.81 8.43
CA GLY A 240 13.63 -16.80 8.22
C GLY A 240 13.30 -17.76 7.05
N TRP A 241 12.05 -18.20 6.98
CA TRP A 241 11.57 -19.06 5.87
C TRP A 241 11.63 -18.31 4.52
N GLN A 242 11.16 -17.06 4.45
CA GLN A 242 11.25 -16.24 3.23
C GLN A 242 12.69 -16.03 2.78
N VAL A 243 13.59 -15.69 3.71
CA VAL A 243 15.02 -15.49 3.41
C VAL A 243 15.63 -16.76 2.87
N HIS A 244 15.34 -17.93 3.49
CA HIS A 244 15.80 -19.21 2.99
C HIS A 244 15.36 -19.45 1.53
N GLN A 245 14.06 -19.25 1.22
CA GLN A 245 13.54 -19.38 -0.15
C GLN A 245 14.20 -18.40 -1.15
N LEU A 246 14.39 -17.15 -0.75
CA LEU A 246 15.01 -16.12 -1.60
C LEU A 246 16.46 -16.44 -1.94
N LEU A 247 17.24 -16.96 -0.98
CA LEU A 247 18.66 -17.27 -1.16
C LEU A 247 18.94 -18.52 -1.97
N GLN A 248 17.93 -19.38 -2.21
CA GLN A 248 18.06 -20.55 -3.09
C GLN A 248 18.25 -20.19 -4.57
N VAL A 249 17.87 -18.95 -4.97
CA VAL A 249 17.95 -18.49 -6.36
C VAL A 249 19.14 -17.56 -6.54
N GLN A 250 19.97 -17.83 -7.55
CA GLN A 250 21.13 -16.99 -7.89
C GLN A 250 21.07 -16.60 -9.37
N PRO A 251 21.29 -15.31 -9.71
CA PRO A 251 21.40 -14.15 -8.80
C PRO A 251 20.11 -13.94 -8.01
N LEU A 252 20.20 -13.26 -6.81
CA LEU A 252 19.04 -12.98 -5.99
C LEU A 252 18.01 -12.18 -6.78
N SER A 253 16.79 -12.73 -6.89
CA SER A 253 15.67 -12.10 -7.58
C SER A 253 14.49 -11.93 -6.64
N LEU A 254 14.13 -10.67 -6.33
CA LEU A 254 13.00 -10.34 -5.47
C LEU A 254 11.65 -10.55 -6.16
N VAL A 255 11.63 -10.68 -7.49
CA VAL A 255 10.41 -10.95 -8.28
C VAL A 255 9.76 -12.27 -7.87
N ARG A 256 10.56 -13.27 -7.48
CA ARG A 256 10.04 -14.56 -7.00
C ARG A 256 9.42 -14.52 -5.59
N SER A 257 9.50 -13.42 -4.87
CA SER A 257 8.82 -13.27 -3.58
C SER A 257 7.35 -12.90 -3.77
N SER A 258 6.53 -13.85 -4.24
CA SER A 258 5.09 -13.65 -4.42
C SER A 258 4.36 -13.54 -3.07
N TYR A 259 3.35 -12.67 -3.00
CA TYR A 259 2.48 -12.54 -1.82
C TYR A 259 1.60 -13.79 -1.58
N TYR A 260 1.50 -14.69 -2.55
CA TYR A 260 0.75 -15.94 -2.45
C TYR A 260 1.54 -17.07 -1.76
N LEU A 261 2.84 -16.89 -1.49
CA LEU A 261 3.63 -17.91 -0.79
C LEU A 261 3.24 -17.98 0.69
N PRO A 262 3.11 -19.19 1.28
CA PRO A 262 2.69 -19.35 2.68
C PRO A 262 3.54 -18.59 3.68
N ALA A 263 4.85 -18.52 3.48
CA ALA A 263 5.76 -17.74 4.33
C ALA A 263 5.44 -16.23 4.30
N ASN A 264 5.11 -15.69 3.11
CA ASN A 264 4.74 -14.29 2.97
C ASN A 264 3.39 -13.98 3.61
N VAL A 265 2.42 -14.91 3.53
CA VAL A 265 1.11 -14.77 4.18
C VAL A 265 1.25 -14.78 5.69
N LEU A 266 1.98 -15.75 6.25
CA LEU A 266 2.23 -15.85 7.68
C LEU A 266 2.93 -14.58 8.21
N TYR A 267 3.92 -14.10 7.47
CA TYR A 267 4.63 -12.88 7.81
C TYR A 267 3.70 -11.64 7.75
N ALA A 268 2.91 -11.50 6.69
CA ALA A 268 2.00 -10.37 6.52
C ALA A 268 0.97 -10.29 7.66
N LEU A 269 0.38 -11.43 8.07
CA LEU A 269 -0.53 -11.50 9.21
C LEU A 269 0.16 -11.12 10.52
N SER A 270 1.38 -11.63 10.73
CA SER A 270 2.20 -11.30 11.91
C SER A 270 2.57 -9.81 11.95
N ALA A 271 3.01 -9.24 10.83
CA ALA A 271 3.35 -7.82 10.73
C ALA A 271 2.12 -6.91 10.96
N ILE A 272 0.96 -7.27 10.41
CA ILE A 272 -0.31 -6.58 10.71
C ILE A 272 -0.58 -6.62 12.21
N GLY A 273 -0.46 -7.79 12.85
CA GLY A 273 -0.65 -7.94 14.30
C GLY A 273 0.33 -7.10 15.13
N LEU A 274 1.61 -7.00 14.72
CA LEU A 274 2.60 -6.15 15.37
C LEU A 274 2.25 -4.66 15.24
N ILE A 275 1.86 -4.21 14.04
CA ILE A 275 1.47 -2.82 13.80
C ILE A 275 0.20 -2.48 14.59
N VAL A 276 -0.77 -3.39 14.64
CA VAL A 276 -1.99 -3.25 15.48
C VAL A 276 -1.61 -3.16 16.96
N SER A 277 -0.67 -3.97 17.44
CA SER A 277 -0.19 -3.92 18.82
C SER A 277 0.48 -2.60 19.17
N LEU A 278 1.31 -2.08 18.26
CA LEU A 278 1.93 -0.75 18.38
C LEU A 278 0.86 0.36 18.42
N ALA A 279 -0.12 0.28 17.52
CA ALA A 279 -1.25 1.23 17.50
C ALA A 279 -2.04 1.21 18.82
N ILE A 280 -2.35 0.02 19.34
CA ILE A 280 -3.02 -0.13 20.64
C ILE A 280 -2.21 0.53 21.76
N TRP A 281 -0.91 0.28 21.80
CA TRP A 281 -0.01 0.82 22.82
C TRP A 281 0.05 2.36 22.75
N GLN A 282 0.21 2.94 21.55
CA GLN A 282 0.28 4.39 21.37
C GLN A 282 -1.08 5.08 21.63
N LEU A 283 -2.18 4.49 21.17
CA LEU A 283 -3.54 5.00 21.41
C LEU A 283 -3.89 5.03 22.91
N ARG A 284 -3.48 3.99 23.67
CA ARG A 284 -3.71 3.97 25.12
C ARG A 284 -2.91 5.04 25.86
N ARG A 285 -1.70 5.33 25.37
CA ARG A 285 -0.81 6.33 25.99
C ARG A 285 -1.07 7.76 25.50
N GLN A 286 -2.05 7.96 24.62
CA GLN A 286 -2.30 9.25 23.99
C GLN A 286 -1.00 9.86 23.42
N SER A 287 -0.23 9.05 22.67
CA SER A 287 1.10 9.38 22.22
C SER A 287 1.12 10.65 21.36
N ARG A 288 2.14 11.49 21.54
CA ARG A 288 2.41 12.68 20.71
C ARG A 288 2.66 12.34 19.23
N TRP A 289 2.86 11.08 18.88
CA TRP A 289 3.07 10.62 17.50
C TRP A 289 1.77 10.40 16.72
N LEU A 290 0.60 10.39 17.38
CA LEU A 290 -0.69 10.16 16.73
C LEU A 290 -0.96 11.15 15.58
N PRO A 291 -0.76 12.49 15.73
CA PRO A 291 -0.95 13.43 14.62
C PRO A 291 0.02 13.17 13.46
N VAL A 292 1.27 12.77 13.75
CA VAL A 292 2.28 12.46 12.73
C VAL A 292 1.85 11.24 11.92
N ILE A 293 1.41 10.17 12.57
CA ILE A 293 0.91 8.96 11.90
C ILE A 293 -0.31 9.28 11.05
N HIS A 294 -1.24 10.07 11.56
CA HIS A 294 -2.42 10.50 10.79
C HIS A 294 -2.03 11.32 9.56
N TRP A 295 -1.07 12.23 9.70
CA TRP A 295 -0.53 13.01 8.58
C TRP A 295 0.13 12.10 7.54
N LEU A 296 1.00 11.18 7.96
CA LEU A 296 1.62 10.21 7.06
C LEU A 296 0.57 9.36 6.33
N ALA A 297 -0.44 8.86 7.04
CA ALA A 297 -1.50 8.05 6.45
C ALA A 297 -2.36 8.82 5.43
N THR A 298 -2.61 10.11 5.70
CA THR A 298 -3.37 11.01 4.82
C THR A 298 -2.67 11.19 3.48
N TYR A 299 -1.35 11.29 3.47
CA TYR A 299 -0.54 11.49 2.26
C TYR A 299 0.05 10.19 1.70
N ALA A 300 -0.07 9.05 2.42
CA ALA A 300 0.54 7.77 2.09
C ALA A 300 0.31 7.34 0.63
N TYR A 301 -0.94 7.41 0.16
CA TYR A 301 -1.27 6.97 -1.19
C TYR A 301 -0.58 7.80 -2.28
N ARG A 302 -0.61 9.11 -2.15
CA ARG A 302 0.01 10.01 -3.13
C ARG A 302 1.54 9.95 -3.07
N ALA A 303 2.12 9.84 -1.88
CA ALA A 303 3.55 9.63 -1.70
C ALA A 303 4.00 8.29 -2.29
N TYR A 304 3.17 7.23 -2.11
CA TYR A 304 3.37 5.95 -2.76
C TYR A 304 3.38 6.07 -4.30
N LEU A 305 2.47 6.82 -4.89
CA LEU A 305 2.46 7.02 -6.35
C LEU A 305 3.71 7.76 -6.86
N ALA A 306 4.26 8.68 -6.07
CA ALA A 306 5.41 9.51 -6.44
C ALA A 306 6.77 8.84 -6.19
N ASN A 307 6.84 7.78 -5.38
CA ASN A 307 8.12 7.29 -4.84
C ASN A 307 9.12 6.82 -5.90
N VAL A 308 8.68 6.06 -6.90
CA VAL A 308 9.56 5.56 -7.96
C VAL A 308 10.09 6.69 -8.85
N PHE A 309 9.29 7.76 -9.04
CA PHE A 309 9.74 8.95 -9.75
C PHE A 309 10.95 9.59 -9.05
N TRP A 310 10.82 9.90 -7.77
CA TRP A 310 11.90 10.48 -6.98
C TRP A 310 13.08 9.54 -6.84
N LEU A 311 12.81 8.26 -6.59
CA LEU A 311 13.87 7.26 -6.49
C LEU A 311 14.69 7.16 -7.79
N THR A 312 14.03 7.18 -8.95
CA THR A 312 14.73 7.11 -10.25
C THR A 312 15.65 8.32 -10.46
N LEU A 313 15.20 9.52 -10.11
CA LEU A 313 16.02 10.72 -10.18
C LEU A 313 17.22 10.65 -9.23
N ILE A 314 17.01 10.28 -7.96
CA ILE A 314 18.06 10.15 -6.96
C ILE A 314 19.07 9.07 -7.37
N TRP A 315 18.56 7.92 -7.84
CA TRP A 315 19.38 6.80 -8.27
C TRP A 315 20.26 7.15 -9.47
N SER A 316 19.71 7.84 -10.46
CA SER A 316 20.44 8.26 -11.66
C SER A 316 21.45 9.37 -11.37
N ALA A 317 21.14 10.29 -10.45
CA ALA A 317 22.02 11.40 -10.13
C ALA A 317 23.31 10.95 -9.39
N PHE A 318 23.18 10.11 -8.38
CA PHE A 318 24.31 9.67 -7.56
C PHE A 318 24.11 8.34 -6.83
N GLY A 319 22.85 7.90 -6.65
CA GLY A 319 22.53 6.74 -5.83
C GLY A 319 23.21 5.46 -6.30
N ARG A 320 23.22 5.21 -7.62
CA ARG A 320 23.87 4.06 -8.22
C ARG A 320 25.39 4.03 -7.94
N GLN A 321 26.05 5.17 -8.09
CA GLN A 321 27.50 5.27 -7.86
C GLN A 321 27.84 5.07 -6.38
N LEU A 322 27.06 5.69 -5.49
CA LEU A 322 27.23 5.54 -4.04
C LEU A 322 26.97 4.10 -3.57
N ALA A 323 25.90 3.47 -4.06
CA ALA A 323 25.57 2.08 -3.74
C ALA A 323 26.59 1.08 -4.30
N SER A 324 27.27 1.40 -5.40
CA SER A 324 28.34 0.56 -5.95
C SER A 324 29.62 0.61 -5.10
N ARG A 325 29.86 1.71 -4.37
CA ARG A 325 31.03 1.87 -3.47
C ARG A 325 30.72 1.48 -2.04
N HIS A 326 29.57 1.90 -1.54
CA HIS A 326 29.12 1.74 -0.15
C HIS A 326 27.64 1.33 -0.13
N VAL A 327 27.34 0.04 -0.33
CA VAL A 327 25.97 -0.49 -0.49
C VAL A 327 25.03 0.01 0.62
N GLY A 328 25.39 -0.19 1.89
CA GLY A 328 24.54 0.16 3.04
C GLY A 328 24.18 1.65 3.07
N TRP A 329 25.20 2.52 2.99
CA TRP A 329 24.99 3.98 2.99
C TRP A 329 24.27 4.47 1.73
N GLY A 330 24.58 3.91 0.56
CA GLY A 330 23.94 4.25 -0.70
C GLY A 330 22.43 3.93 -0.67
N LEU A 331 22.07 2.74 -0.22
CA LEU A 331 20.67 2.34 -0.10
C LEU A 331 19.93 3.13 0.98
N LEU A 332 20.54 3.36 2.14
CA LEU A 332 19.96 4.15 3.23
C LEU A 332 19.67 5.59 2.77
N LEU A 333 20.64 6.24 2.15
CA LEU A 333 20.49 7.63 1.67
C LEU A 333 19.42 7.72 0.57
N CYS A 334 19.43 6.80 -0.41
CA CYS A 334 18.38 6.72 -1.44
C CYS A 334 16.99 6.53 -0.81
N TYR A 335 16.87 5.67 0.21
CA TYR A 335 15.60 5.45 0.91
C TYR A 335 15.12 6.70 1.64
N VAL A 336 15.98 7.33 2.45
CA VAL A 336 15.63 8.53 3.22
C VAL A 336 15.23 9.68 2.28
N LEU A 337 16.03 9.95 1.25
CA LEU A 337 15.72 11.02 0.29
C LEU A 337 14.44 10.73 -0.51
N THR A 338 14.23 9.48 -0.95
CA THR A 338 12.99 9.09 -1.63
C THR A 338 11.79 9.32 -0.73
N TRP A 339 11.88 8.93 0.55
CA TRP A 339 10.83 9.11 1.52
C TRP A 339 10.52 10.61 1.75
N VAL A 340 11.56 11.40 2.01
CA VAL A 340 11.42 12.85 2.24
C VAL A 340 10.80 13.55 1.03
N TRP A 341 11.35 13.32 -0.17
CA TRP A 341 10.85 13.97 -1.39
C TRP A 341 9.43 13.53 -1.74
N SER A 342 9.09 12.24 -1.58
CA SER A 342 7.75 11.74 -1.87
C SER A 342 6.69 12.38 -0.98
N PHE A 343 6.93 12.49 0.31
CA PHE A 343 5.98 13.12 1.23
C PHE A 343 5.96 14.65 1.09
N THR A 344 7.12 15.29 1.00
CA THR A 344 7.23 16.76 0.89
C THR A 344 6.60 17.24 -0.41
N ALA A 345 6.95 16.67 -1.55
CA ALA A 345 6.38 17.06 -2.85
C ALA A 345 4.86 16.85 -2.87
N THR A 346 4.38 15.73 -2.34
CA THR A 346 2.94 15.47 -2.22
C THR A 346 2.22 16.49 -1.36
N TYR A 347 2.80 16.87 -0.23
CA TYR A 347 2.26 17.90 0.67
C TYR A 347 2.23 19.27 0.00
N LEU A 348 3.33 19.67 -0.64
CA LEU A 348 3.42 20.95 -1.35
C LEU A 348 2.42 21.03 -2.51
N LEU A 349 2.28 19.96 -3.30
CA LEU A 349 1.26 19.86 -4.36
C LEU A 349 -0.17 19.99 -3.80
N HIS A 350 -0.43 19.43 -2.63
CA HIS A 350 -1.72 19.58 -1.98
C HIS A 350 -1.99 21.04 -1.55
N LEU A 351 -1.00 21.71 -0.95
CA LEU A 351 -1.13 23.11 -0.54
C LEU A 351 -1.32 24.04 -1.74
N THR A 352 -0.55 23.87 -2.81
CA THR A 352 -0.69 24.67 -4.03
C THR A 352 -2.05 24.48 -4.68
N TRP A 353 -2.54 23.23 -4.72
CA TRP A 353 -3.87 22.91 -5.24
C TRP A 353 -4.99 23.56 -4.41
N GLN A 354 -4.88 23.55 -3.08
CA GLN A 354 -5.84 24.24 -2.19
C GLN A 354 -5.86 25.74 -2.45
N LYS A 355 -4.69 26.37 -2.56
CA LYS A 355 -4.58 27.81 -2.88
C LYS A 355 -5.20 28.14 -4.24
N LEU A 356 -4.88 27.38 -5.28
CA LEU A 356 -5.48 27.56 -6.62
C LEU A 356 -7.00 27.44 -6.60
N LYS A 357 -7.51 26.41 -5.91
CA LYS A 357 -8.97 26.21 -5.77
C LYS A 357 -9.64 27.40 -5.08
N THR A 358 -9.05 27.95 -4.05
CA THR A 358 -9.57 29.13 -3.35
C THR A 358 -9.57 30.37 -4.27
N ILE A 359 -8.50 30.60 -5.04
CA ILE A 359 -8.41 31.70 -6.00
C ILE A 359 -9.50 31.57 -7.08
N ILE A 360 -9.67 30.37 -7.66
CA ILE A 360 -10.69 30.12 -8.69
C ILE A 360 -12.11 30.36 -8.13
N LEU A 361 -12.39 29.88 -6.92
CA LEU A 361 -13.69 30.09 -6.28
C LEU A 361 -13.97 31.58 -6.02
N ASN A 362 -12.99 32.31 -5.51
CA ASN A 362 -13.12 33.75 -5.26
C ASN A 362 -13.34 34.54 -6.56
N TRP A 363 -12.62 34.18 -7.63
CA TRP A 363 -12.80 34.79 -8.95
C TRP A 363 -14.21 34.49 -9.53
N ARG A 364 -14.72 33.29 -9.38
CA ARG A 364 -16.06 32.89 -9.83
C ARG A 364 -17.15 33.64 -9.06
N ASN A 365 -16.97 33.81 -7.74
CA ASN A 365 -17.92 34.55 -6.90
C ASN A 365 -17.94 36.05 -7.26
N ARG A 366 -16.79 36.65 -7.57
CA ARG A 366 -16.72 38.06 -8.03
C ARG A 366 -17.50 38.25 -9.33
N LYS A 367 -17.28 37.38 -10.34
CA LYS A 367 -18.03 37.44 -11.61
C LYS A 367 -19.54 37.22 -11.46
N CYS A 368 -19.97 36.41 -10.51
CA CYS A 368 -21.40 36.24 -10.23
C CYS A 368 -21.99 37.52 -9.60
N HIS A 369 -21.22 38.23 -8.75
CA HIS A 369 -21.65 39.46 -8.12
C HIS A 369 -21.75 40.62 -9.12
N GLU A 370 -20.77 40.77 -10.02
CA GLU A 370 -20.78 41.72 -11.11
C GLU A 370 -21.97 41.54 -12.07
N ARG A 371 -22.31 40.30 -12.41
CA ARG A 371 -23.50 40.02 -13.25
C ARG A 371 -24.82 40.38 -12.58
N ASN A 372 -24.93 40.17 -11.27
CA ASN A 372 -26.17 40.51 -10.53
C ASN A 372 -26.32 42.01 -10.26
N GLN A 373 -25.25 42.81 -10.43
CA GLN A 373 -25.30 44.29 -10.33
C GLN A 373 -25.54 44.97 -11.68
N SER A 374 -25.38 44.24 -12.80
CA SER A 374 -25.60 44.74 -14.18
C SER A 374 -26.94 44.32 -14.78
N SER A 375 -27.75 43.56 -14.06
CA SER A 375 -29.17 43.23 -14.36
C SER A 375 -30.11 44.03 -13.46
#